data_eecadf39413b52bf2f4f2d11384abd72
#
_entry.id   eecadf39413b52bf2f4f2d11384abd72
#
_cell.length_a   1.000
_cell.length_b   1.000
_cell.length_c   1.000
_cell.angle_alpha   90.00
_cell.angle_beta   90.00
_cell.angle_gamma   90.00
#
_symmetry.space_group_name_H-M   'P 1'
#
loop_
_entity.id
_entity.type
_entity.pdbx_description
1 polymer ?
#
loop_
_entity_poly.entity_id
_entity_poly.type
_entity_poly.pdbx_seq_one_letter_code
_entity_poly.pdbx_strand_id
1 'polypeptide(L)'
;CKDKHENKVFYVSDKEQQSQYIKLFKEYDLSAVVLNSSIDTHFISFMEYKENGVKFNRIDADLSDVLKDKNENKDSEENKEEIAKIEGLFKEAVGERVKNYSVEGLKNEDTPAMVLVSEQSIRMAEMQSRFAGMDLGMNFEEEKTLVINENSPIIKKLVSLKDDEEKKDKITLICNQIADLALLSNKELKPDELDSFVQRSNKLMSLLIEL
;
A
#
# COMPACT_ATOMS: atom_id res chain seq x y z
N CYS A 1 -11.89 19.43 10.30
CA CYS A 1 -12.08 18.08 9.69
C CYS A 1 -13.37 17.94 8.90
N LYS A 2 -14.49 18.58 9.32
CA LYS A 2 -15.78 18.40 8.63
C LYS A 2 -15.76 18.79 7.15
N ASP A 3 -15.01 19.83 6.78
CA ASP A 3 -15.06 20.42 5.44
C ASP A 3 -13.96 19.92 4.47
N LYS A 4 -12.89 19.28 5.00
CA LYS A 4 -11.75 18.86 4.17
C LYS A 4 -11.72 17.36 3.85
N HIS A 5 -12.28 16.50 4.69
CA HIS A 5 -12.12 15.05 4.60
C HIS A 5 -13.42 14.28 4.84
N GLU A 6 -14.56 14.80 4.44
CA GLU A 6 -15.86 14.11 4.50
C GLU A 6 -16.16 13.46 5.86
N ASN A 7 -15.81 14.14 6.96
CA ASN A 7 -15.91 13.65 8.35
C ASN A 7 -15.00 12.42 8.67
N LYS A 8 -13.98 12.13 7.86
CA LYS A 8 -12.98 11.10 8.18
C LYS A 8 -11.99 11.63 9.23
N VAL A 9 -11.71 10.81 10.24
CA VAL A 9 -10.69 11.05 11.27
C VAL A 9 -9.60 10.00 11.05
N PHE A 10 -8.41 10.46 10.68
CA PHE A 10 -7.27 9.55 10.50
C PHE A 10 -6.60 9.25 11.83
N TYR A 11 -6.17 8.00 12.03
CA TYR A 11 -5.50 7.59 13.26
C TYR A 11 -4.28 6.70 13.02
N VAL A 12 -3.35 6.76 13.97
CA VAL A 12 -2.13 5.94 14.06
C VAL A 12 -2.29 5.00 15.24
N SER A 13 -2.17 3.70 15.01
CA SER A 13 -2.19 2.68 16.07
C SER A 13 -0.77 2.27 16.50
N ASP A 14 0.19 2.27 15.59
CA ASP A 14 1.60 1.95 15.85
C ASP A 14 2.50 2.92 15.05
N LYS A 15 3.21 3.80 15.78
CA LYS A 15 4.07 4.82 15.17
C LYS A 15 5.28 4.23 14.45
N GLU A 16 5.81 3.10 14.91
CA GLU A 16 6.99 2.48 14.32
C GLU A 16 6.61 1.74 13.03
N GLN A 17 5.57 0.93 13.12
CA GLN A 17 5.06 0.18 11.96
C GLN A 17 4.54 1.12 10.87
N GLN A 18 3.86 2.19 11.25
CA GLN A 18 3.21 3.13 10.34
C GLN A 18 4.08 4.35 9.99
N SER A 19 5.40 4.28 10.26
CA SER A 19 6.31 5.43 10.08
C SER A 19 6.33 5.97 8.65
N GLN A 20 6.22 5.12 7.64
CA GLN A 20 6.14 5.50 6.23
C GLN A 20 4.88 6.33 5.95
N TYR A 21 3.74 5.89 6.46
CA TYR A 21 2.46 6.59 6.28
C TYR A 21 2.40 7.90 7.06
N ILE A 22 3.06 7.97 8.22
CA ILE A 22 3.21 9.23 8.98
C ILE A 22 4.00 10.26 8.17
N LYS A 23 5.07 9.84 7.47
CA LYS A 23 5.82 10.73 6.58
C LYS A 23 4.94 11.22 5.43
N LEU A 24 4.23 10.29 4.78
CA LEU A 24 3.30 10.60 3.71
C LEU A 24 2.25 11.63 4.15
N PHE A 25 1.62 11.44 5.31
CA PHE A 25 0.64 12.39 5.85
C PHE A 25 1.23 13.79 6.05
N LYS A 26 2.49 13.89 6.51
CA LYS A 26 3.19 15.17 6.64
C LYS A 26 3.43 15.85 5.28
N GLU A 27 3.78 15.09 4.24
CA GLU A 27 3.99 15.61 2.88
C GLU A 27 2.70 16.18 2.27
N TYR A 28 1.56 15.63 2.67
CA TYR A 28 0.23 16.09 2.24
C TYR A 28 -0.42 17.10 3.19
N ASP A 29 0.31 17.57 4.23
CA ASP A 29 -0.20 18.48 5.27
C ASP A 29 -1.47 17.94 5.95
N LEU A 30 -1.49 16.64 6.21
CA LEU A 30 -2.59 15.94 6.85
C LEU A 30 -2.29 15.68 8.32
N SER A 31 -3.33 15.67 9.13
CA SER A 31 -3.25 15.38 10.57
C SER A 31 -3.89 14.03 10.88
N ALA A 32 -3.27 13.29 11.80
CA ALA A 32 -3.82 12.06 12.35
C ALA A 32 -3.72 12.07 13.88
N VAL A 33 -4.68 11.44 14.55
CA VAL A 33 -4.64 11.23 16.00
C VAL A 33 -3.90 9.94 16.32
N VAL A 34 -3.21 9.90 17.46
CA VAL A 34 -2.54 8.67 17.92
C VAL A 34 -3.48 7.93 18.86
N LEU A 35 -3.87 6.73 18.45
CA LEU A 35 -4.76 5.82 19.18
C LEU A 35 -4.03 4.47 19.29
N ASN A 36 -3.21 4.31 20.32
CA ASN A 36 -2.31 3.16 20.51
C ASN A 36 -2.64 2.30 21.73
N SER A 37 -3.79 2.52 22.33
CA SER A 37 -4.28 1.76 23.48
C SER A 37 -5.31 0.71 23.04
N SER A 38 -5.35 -0.42 23.74
CA SER A 38 -6.35 -1.47 23.50
C SER A 38 -7.81 -1.02 23.68
N ILE A 39 -8.04 0.05 24.42
CA ILE A 39 -9.37 0.65 24.62
C ILE A 39 -9.80 1.52 23.43
N ASP A 40 -8.85 2.00 22.63
CA ASP A 40 -9.13 2.97 21.56
C ASP A 40 -10.03 2.40 20.47
N THR A 41 -9.97 1.09 20.21
CA THR A 41 -10.88 0.45 19.24
C THR A 41 -12.34 0.54 19.69
N HIS A 42 -12.60 0.41 20.99
CA HIS A 42 -13.95 0.58 21.54
C HIS A 42 -14.38 2.04 21.50
N PHE A 43 -13.44 2.96 21.76
CA PHE A 43 -13.66 4.39 21.66
C PHE A 43 -14.01 4.78 20.20
N ILE A 44 -13.28 4.29 19.21
CA ILE A 44 -13.56 4.49 17.78
C ILE A 44 -14.99 4.04 17.46
N SER A 45 -15.35 2.79 17.81
CA SER A 45 -16.67 2.24 17.53
C SER A 45 -17.78 3.04 18.21
N PHE A 46 -17.55 3.48 19.45
CA PHE A 46 -18.49 4.31 20.19
C PHE A 46 -18.67 5.69 19.53
N MET A 47 -17.59 6.33 19.09
CA MET A 47 -17.64 7.63 18.44
C MET A 47 -18.33 7.57 17.08
N GLU A 48 -18.06 6.54 16.28
CA GLU A 48 -18.74 6.32 14.99
C GLU A 48 -20.25 6.08 15.18
N TYR A 49 -20.64 5.39 16.26
CA TYR A 49 -22.03 5.18 16.58
C TYR A 49 -22.73 6.46 17.07
N LYS A 50 -22.04 7.24 17.93
CA LYS A 50 -22.62 8.45 18.56
C LYS A 50 -22.70 9.62 17.59
N GLU A 51 -21.67 9.83 16.79
CA GLU A 51 -21.54 10.94 15.87
C GLU A 51 -21.86 10.46 14.44
N ASN A 52 -23.12 10.54 14.06
CA ASN A 52 -23.57 10.12 12.72
C ASN A 52 -22.74 10.79 11.62
N GLY A 53 -22.08 9.98 10.81
CA GLY A 53 -21.30 10.42 9.67
C GLY A 53 -19.79 10.62 9.93
N VAL A 54 -19.31 10.43 11.16
CA VAL A 54 -17.86 10.37 11.44
C VAL A 54 -17.36 8.97 11.19
N LYS A 55 -16.23 8.83 10.47
CA LYS A 55 -15.55 7.57 10.25
C LYS A 55 -14.08 7.69 10.65
N PHE A 56 -13.58 6.68 11.33
CA PHE A 56 -12.17 6.57 11.66
C PHE A 56 -11.48 5.66 10.67
N ASN A 57 -10.41 6.17 10.05
CA ASN A 57 -9.59 5.43 9.11
C ASN A 57 -8.15 5.39 9.61
N ARG A 58 -7.57 4.19 9.69
CA ARG A 58 -6.14 4.05 10.00
C ARG A 58 -5.32 4.62 8.84
N ILE A 59 -4.16 5.24 9.13
CA ILE A 59 -3.36 5.95 8.10
C ILE A 59 -2.76 5.04 7.03
N ASP A 60 -2.76 3.73 7.22
CA ASP A 60 -2.35 2.71 6.26
C ASP A 60 -3.54 1.96 5.63
N ALA A 61 -4.76 2.42 5.92
CA ALA A 61 -5.96 1.98 5.22
C ALA A 61 -6.13 2.72 3.89
N ASP A 62 -7.23 2.46 3.20
CA ASP A 62 -7.54 3.07 1.92
C ASP A 62 -7.41 4.61 1.97
N LEU A 63 -6.39 5.11 1.31
CA LEU A 63 -6.05 6.51 1.19
C LEU A 63 -6.30 7.05 -0.24
N SER A 64 -6.95 6.28 -1.08
CA SER A 64 -7.14 6.60 -2.50
C SER A 64 -7.72 8.01 -2.73
N ASP A 65 -8.65 8.45 -1.87
CA ASP A 65 -9.24 9.79 -1.96
C ASP A 65 -8.32 10.92 -1.45
N VAL A 66 -7.33 10.56 -0.61
CA VAL A 66 -6.44 11.50 0.06
C VAL A 66 -5.16 11.70 -0.72
N LEU A 67 -4.66 10.62 -1.33
CA LEU A 67 -3.39 10.58 -2.06
C LEU A 67 -3.54 10.97 -3.52
N LYS A 68 -4.75 10.98 -4.06
CA LYS A 68 -5.00 11.47 -5.41
C LYS A 68 -4.46 12.89 -5.52
N ASP A 69 -3.34 13.02 -6.18
CA ASP A 69 -2.93 14.32 -6.68
C ASP A 69 -4.13 14.81 -7.52
N LYS A 70 -4.59 16.03 -7.26
CA LYS A 70 -5.70 16.64 -8.01
C LYS A 70 -5.27 16.99 -9.45
N ASN A 71 -4.53 16.10 -10.08
CA ASN A 71 -4.19 16.22 -11.48
C ASN A 71 -5.45 15.97 -12.30
N GLU A 72 -6.02 17.07 -12.78
CA GLU A 72 -7.25 17.18 -13.57
C GLU A 72 -7.25 16.35 -14.88
N ASN A 73 -6.16 15.64 -15.20
CA ASN A 73 -5.98 14.91 -16.45
C ASN A 73 -6.17 13.38 -16.36
N LYS A 74 -6.66 12.84 -15.22
CA LYS A 74 -6.83 11.38 -15.08
C LYS A 74 -7.85 10.75 -16.05
N ASP A 75 -8.69 11.53 -16.70
CA ASP A 75 -9.74 11.06 -17.59
C ASP A 75 -9.32 10.95 -19.07
N SER A 76 -8.09 11.29 -19.44
CA SER A 76 -7.62 11.11 -20.81
C SER A 76 -7.44 9.62 -21.13
N GLU A 77 -7.75 9.20 -22.36
CA GLU A 77 -7.59 7.81 -22.79
C GLU A 77 -6.13 7.36 -22.70
N GLU A 78 -5.19 8.26 -23.01
CA GLU A 78 -3.75 8.01 -22.92
C GLU A 78 -3.31 7.63 -21.49
N ASN A 79 -3.85 8.33 -20.48
CA ASN A 79 -3.54 8.04 -19.10
C ASN A 79 -4.14 6.70 -18.63
N LYS A 80 -5.36 6.38 -19.07
CA LYS A 80 -5.98 5.07 -18.78
C LYS A 80 -5.18 3.91 -19.37
N GLU A 81 -4.64 4.08 -20.58
CA GLU A 81 -3.76 3.09 -21.20
C GLU A 81 -2.44 2.91 -20.44
N GLU A 82 -1.84 4.00 -19.97
CA GLU A 82 -0.60 3.95 -19.18
C GLU A 82 -0.83 3.28 -17.85
N ILE A 83 -1.89 3.63 -17.14
CA ILE A 83 -2.33 2.98 -15.90
C ILE A 83 -2.53 1.48 -16.11
N ALA A 84 -3.25 1.08 -17.17
CA ALA A 84 -3.47 -0.32 -17.48
C ALA A 84 -2.16 -1.07 -17.81
N LYS A 85 -1.20 -0.40 -18.45
CA LYS A 85 0.13 -0.96 -18.74
C LYS A 85 0.92 -1.20 -17.46
N ILE A 86 0.93 -0.24 -16.52
CA ILE A 86 1.60 -0.37 -15.22
C ILE A 86 0.98 -1.50 -14.41
N GLU A 87 -0.34 -1.51 -14.30
CA GLU A 87 -1.07 -2.51 -13.54
C GLU A 87 -0.86 -3.92 -14.10
N GLY A 88 -0.93 -4.08 -15.44
CA GLY A 88 -0.68 -5.34 -16.11
C GLY A 88 0.73 -5.88 -15.88
N LEU A 89 1.73 -5.01 -15.89
CA LEU A 89 3.13 -5.36 -15.65
C LEU A 89 3.32 -5.94 -14.24
N PHE A 90 2.74 -5.30 -13.23
CA PHE A 90 2.85 -5.77 -11.84
C PHE A 90 2.00 -7.02 -11.59
N LYS A 91 0.81 -7.13 -12.18
CA LYS A 91 -0.02 -8.34 -12.10
C LYS A 91 0.68 -9.57 -12.68
N GLU A 92 1.35 -9.41 -13.84
CA GLU A 92 2.12 -10.49 -14.46
C GLU A 92 3.32 -10.90 -13.60
N ALA A 93 4.04 -9.94 -13.02
CA ALA A 93 5.26 -10.19 -12.26
C ALA A 93 5.01 -10.72 -10.85
N VAL A 94 4.07 -10.15 -10.12
CA VAL A 94 3.82 -10.39 -8.68
C VAL A 94 2.72 -11.44 -8.46
N GLY A 95 1.77 -11.52 -9.40
CA GLY A 95 0.70 -12.53 -9.39
C GLY A 95 -0.25 -12.40 -8.19
N GLU A 96 -0.66 -13.55 -7.64
CA GLU A 96 -1.66 -13.64 -6.57
C GLU A 96 -1.13 -13.33 -5.16
N ARG A 97 0.14 -12.96 -5.02
CA ARG A 97 0.75 -12.57 -3.73
C ARG A 97 0.08 -11.33 -3.13
N VAL A 98 -0.48 -10.49 -4.00
CA VAL A 98 -1.30 -9.33 -3.64
C VAL A 98 -2.62 -9.46 -4.39
N LYS A 99 -3.76 -9.28 -3.69
CA LYS A 99 -5.09 -9.46 -4.30
C LYS A 99 -5.49 -8.28 -5.17
N ASN A 100 -5.17 -7.08 -4.76
CA ASN A 100 -5.59 -5.86 -5.43
C ASN A 100 -4.40 -5.01 -5.85
N TYR A 101 -4.54 -4.36 -6.99
CA TYR A 101 -3.55 -3.44 -7.56
C TYR A 101 -4.24 -2.11 -7.85
N SER A 102 -3.56 -1.01 -7.56
CA SER A 102 -4.00 0.35 -7.91
C SER A 102 -2.80 1.15 -8.40
N VAL A 103 -3.02 2.06 -9.33
CA VAL A 103 -1.99 2.97 -9.82
C VAL A 103 -2.42 4.39 -9.46
N GLU A 104 -1.56 5.08 -8.71
CA GLU A 104 -1.84 6.42 -8.21
C GLU A 104 -0.62 7.33 -8.39
N GLY A 105 -0.85 8.60 -8.65
CA GLY A 105 0.22 9.62 -8.68
C GLY A 105 0.52 10.11 -7.27
N LEU A 106 1.60 9.63 -6.64
CA LEU A 106 2.05 10.13 -5.34
C LEU A 106 2.96 11.33 -5.52
N LYS A 107 2.91 12.29 -4.57
CA LYS A 107 3.80 13.48 -4.57
C LYS A 107 5.27 13.09 -4.41
N ASN A 108 5.53 12.06 -3.61
CA ASN A 108 6.88 11.55 -3.41
C ASN A 108 7.24 10.57 -4.52
N GLU A 109 8.03 11.03 -5.47
CA GLU A 109 8.49 10.23 -6.62
C GLU A 109 9.48 9.12 -6.22
N ASP A 110 10.15 9.24 -5.07
CA ASP A 110 11.11 8.25 -4.55
C ASP A 110 10.44 6.99 -3.99
N THR A 111 9.11 7.01 -3.82
CA THR A 111 8.35 5.85 -3.35
C THR A 111 7.69 5.14 -4.55
N PRO A 112 8.28 4.04 -5.07
CA PRO A 112 7.74 3.36 -6.27
C PRO A 112 6.41 2.66 -6.02
N ALA A 113 6.21 2.11 -4.83
CA ALA A 113 4.98 1.45 -4.42
C ALA A 113 4.82 1.43 -2.90
N MET A 114 3.59 1.25 -2.45
CA MET A 114 3.23 1.02 -1.05
C MET A 114 2.09 0.02 -0.95
N VAL A 115 1.89 -0.55 0.23
CA VAL A 115 0.76 -1.46 0.51
C VAL A 115 -0.26 -0.74 1.37
N LEU A 116 -1.52 -0.80 0.98
CA LEU A 116 -2.65 -0.39 1.80
C LEU A 116 -3.45 -1.61 2.20
N VAL A 117 -3.97 -1.60 3.43
CA VAL A 117 -4.84 -2.67 3.96
C VAL A 117 -6.22 -2.08 4.18
N SER A 118 -7.30 -2.78 3.80
CA SER A 118 -8.63 -2.22 4.01
C SER A 118 -8.93 -2.05 5.50
N GLU A 119 -9.59 -0.94 5.88
CA GLU A 119 -9.98 -0.68 7.28
C GLU A 119 -10.82 -1.84 7.85
N GLN A 120 -11.65 -2.44 7.02
CA GLN A 120 -12.46 -3.58 7.40
C GLN A 120 -11.59 -4.80 7.73
N SER A 121 -10.59 -5.10 6.91
CA SER A 121 -9.64 -6.20 7.16
C SER A 121 -8.86 -5.98 8.46
N ILE A 122 -8.42 -4.74 8.69
CA ILE A 122 -7.72 -4.35 9.92
C ILE A 122 -8.59 -4.63 11.16
N ARG A 123 -9.84 -4.17 11.14
CA ARG A 123 -10.78 -4.37 12.26
C ARG A 123 -11.10 -5.84 12.47
N MET A 124 -11.22 -6.62 11.41
CA MET A 124 -11.44 -8.07 11.50
C MET A 124 -10.22 -8.78 12.08
N ALA A 125 -9.01 -8.44 11.66
CA ALA A 125 -7.78 -9.00 12.21
C ALA A 125 -7.60 -8.65 13.71
N GLU A 126 -7.90 -7.41 14.10
CA GLU A 126 -7.90 -7.01 15.51
C GLU A 126 -8.94 -7.76 16.35
N MET A 127 -10.13 -7.98 15.79
CA MET A 127 -11.16 -8.76 16.46
C MET A 127 -10.71 -10.23 16.62
N GLN A 128 -10.16 -10.84 15.57
CA GLN A 128 -9.65 -12.21 15.60
C GLN A 128 -8.52 -12.37 16.63
N SER A 129 -7.58 -11.42 16.70
CA SER A 129 -6.48 -11.48 17.67
C SER A 129 -6.95 -11.48 19.12
N ARG A 130 -8.08 -10.82 19.42
CA ARG A 130 -8.72 -10.82 20.76
C ARG A 130 -9.38 -12.14 21.11
N PHE A 131 -9.82 -12.89 20.10
CA PHE A 131 -10.43 -14.21 20.25
C PHE A 131 -9.46 -15.34 19.93
N ALA A 132 -8.16 -15.08 19.85
CA ALA A 132 -7.12 -16.06 19.48
C ALA A 132 -7.06 -17.29 20.39
N GLY A 133 -7.72 -17.27 21.56
CA GLY A 133 -7.92 -18.44 22.43
C GLY A 133 -9.15 -19.29 22.03
N MET A 134 -10.02 -18.81 21.16
CA MET A 134 -11.15 -19.55 20.60
C MET A 134 -10.86 -19.84 19.13
N ASP A 135 -10.59 -21.09 18.80
CA ASP A 135 -10.47 -21.52 17.41
C ASP A 135 -11.85 -21.42 16.73
N LEU A 136 -12.10 -20.26 16.14
CA LEU A 136 -13.35 -19.99 15.39
C LEU A 136 -13.28 -20.50 13.95
N GLY A 137 -12.18 -21.14 13.54
CA GLY A 137 -11.99 -21.68 12.19
C GLY A 137 -12.05 -20.64 11.06
N MET A 138 -12.01 -19.36 11.40
CA MET A 138 -12.08 -18.26 10.44
C MET A 138 -10.68 -17.72 10.18
N ASN A 139 -10.12 -18.06 9.04
CA ASN A 139 -8.90 -17.45 8.54
C ASN A 139 -9.28 -16.26 7.67
N PHE A 140 -9.26 -15.05 8.23
CA PHE A 140 -9.45 -13.83 7.46
C PHE A 140 -8.09 -13.43 6.86
N GLU A 141 -7.94 -13.61 5.56
CA GLU A 141 -6.82 -13.03 4.84
C GLU A 141 -7.06 -11.52 4.70
N GLU A 142 -6.09 -10.73 5.12
CA GLU A 142 -6.14 -9.28 4.95
C GLU A 142 -6.20 -8.92 3.46
N GLU A 143 -7.17 -8.08 3.10
CA GLU A 143 -7.25 -7.54 1.75
C GLU A 143 -6.20 -6.43 1.60
N LYS A 144 -5.13 -6.75 0.87
CA LYS A 144 -4.02 -5.85 0.57
C LYS A 144 -4.14 -5.33 -0.84
N THR A 145 -3.90 -4.04 -0.98
CA THR A 145 -3.77 -3.37 -2.27
C THR A 145 -2.35 -2.87 -2.43
N LEU A 146 -1.67 -3.30 -3.49
CA LEU A 146 -0.41 -2.72 -3.90
C LEU A 146 -0.70 -1.46 -4.70
N VAL A 147 -0.38 -0.30 -4.12
CA VAL A 147 -0.48 0.99 -4.79
C VAL A 147 0.85 1.29 -5.46
N ILE A 148 0.84 1.41 -6.77
CA ILE A 148 2.00 1.65 -7.62
C ILE A 148 2.00 3.14 -7.98
N ASN A 149 3.15 3.80 -7.80
CA ASN A 149 3.28 5.22 -8.04
C ASN A 149 3.66 5.51 -9.49
N GLU A 150 2.70 5.99 -10.29
CA GLU A 150 2.96 6.37 -11.70
C GLU A 150 3.97 7.51 -11.84
N ASN A 151 4.15 8.35 -10.80
CA ASN A 151 5.11 9.45 -10.83
C ASN A 151 6.55 8.99 -10.61
N SER A 152 6.76 7.78 -10.09
CA SER A 152 8.11 7.28 -9.81
C SER A 152 8.94 7.08 -11.08
N PRO A 153 10.18 7.62 -11.13
CA PRO A 153 11.09 7.43 -12.27
C PRO A 153 11.36 5.96 -12.59
N ILE A 154 11.41 5.09 -11.56
CA ILE A 154 11.60 3.65 -11.74
C ILE A 154 10.41 3.06 -12.48
N ILE A 155 9.18 3.39 -12.09
CA ILE A 155 7.96 2.89 -12.72
C ILE A 155 7.89 3.34 -14.18
N LYS A 156 8.10 4.63 -14.45
CA LYS A 156 8.14 5.18 -15.82
C LYS A 156 9.16 4.45 -16.69
N LYS A 157 10.34 4.16 -16.13
CA LYS A 157 11.38 3.43 -16.84
C LYS A 157 10.98 1.98 -17.14
N LEU A 158 10.37 1.28 -16.18
CA LEU A 158 9.88 -0.09 -16.38
C LEU A 158 8.85 -0.16 -17.51
N VAL A 159 7.90 0.77 -17.52
CA VAL A 159 6.88 0.85 -18.57
C VAL A 159 7.51 1.09 -19.95
N SER A 160 8.51 1.96 -20.04
CA SER A 160 9.21 2.23 -21.30
C SER A 160 9.98 1.03 -21.87
N LEU A 161 10.28 0.03 -21.04
CA LEU A 161 11.04 -1.16 -21.40
C LEU A 161 10.17 -2.42 -21.56
N LYS A 162 8.86 -2.33 -21.30
CA LYS A 162 7.99 -3.50 -21.18
C LYS A 162 7.92 -4.38 -22.43
N ASP A 163 8.07 -3.77 -23.62
CA ASP A 163 7.98 -4.47 -24.91
C ASP A 163 9.35 -5.05 -25.35
N ASP A 164 10.38 -4.92 -24.53
CA ASP A 164 11.73 -5.44 -24.78
C ASP A 164 11.84 -6.86 -24.19
N GLU A 165 11.67 -7.87 -25.04
CA GLU A 165 11.69 -9.28 -24.65
C GLU A 165 13.04 -9.68 -23.97
N GLU A 166 14.16 -9.06 -24.34
CA GLU A 166 15.47 -9.35 -23.74
C GLU A 166 15.55 -8.86 -22.27
N LYS A 167 14.69 -7.92 -21.90
CA LYS A 167 14.64 -7.34 -20.55
C LYS A 167 13.51 -7.88 -19.69
N LYS A 168 12.65 -8.73 -20.22
CA LYS A 168 11.47 -9.24 -19.52
C LYS A 168 11.80 -9.83 -18.15
N ASP A 169 12.84 -10.66 -18.06
CA ASP A 169 13.28 -11.26 -16.79
C ASP A 169 13.77 -10.21 -15.80
N LYS A 170 14.49 -9.19 -16.27
CA LYS A 170 14.97 -8.08 -15.42
C LYS A 170 13.80 -7.25 -14.91
N ILE A 171 12.82 -6.96 -15.75
CA ILE A 171 11.60 -6.23 -15.38
C ILE A 171 10.84 -7.00 -14.31
N THR A 172 10.63 -8.30 -14.49
CA THR A 172 9.95 -9.17 -13.52
C THR A 172 10.69 -9.17 -12.18
N LEU A 173 12.02 -9.26 -12.18
CA LEU A 173 12.83 -9.17 -10.96
C LEU A 173 12.64 -7.85 -10.23
N ILE A 174 12.63 -6.72 -10.96
CA ILE A 174 12.49 -5.39 -10.38
C ILE A 174 11.06 -5.18 -9.84
N CYS A 175 10.01 -5.58 -10.56
CA CYS A 175 8.63 -5.48 -10.09
C CYS A 175 8.41 -6.27 -8.80
N ASN A 176 8.92 -7.50 -8.73
CA ASN A 176 8.88 -8.30 -7.50
C ASN A 176 9.67 -7.66 -6.36
N GLN A 177 10.83 -7.05 -6.65
CA GLN A 177 11.62 -6.35 -5.63
C GLN A 177 10.88 -5.13 -5.07
N ILE A 178 10.22 -4.35 -5.94
CA ILE A 178 9.42 -3.20 -5.53
C ILE A 178 8.24 -3.65 -4.66
N ALA A 179 7.52 -4.70 -5.06
CA ALA A 179 6.42 -5.25 -4.29
C ALA A 179 6.87 -5.76 -2.91
N ASP A 180 8.01 -6.46 -2.84
CA ASP A 180 8.55 -6.94 -1.57
C ASP A 180 9.02 -5.81 -0.65
N LEU A 181 9.62 -4.75 -1.21
CA LEU A 181 9.98 -3.57 -0.43
C LEU A 181 8.74 -2.88 0.14
N ALA A 182 7.65 -2.81 -0.62
CA ALA A 182 6.38 -2.25 -0.15
C ALA A 182 5.76 -3.11 0.97
N LEU A 183 5.76 -4.44 0.83
CA LEU A 183 5.30 -5.39 1.85
C LEU A 183 6.18 -5.32 3.11
N LEU A 184 7.50 -5.31 2.94
CA LEU A 184 8.46 -5.23 4.05
C LEU A 184 8.30 -3.94 4.86
N SER A 185 8.03 -2.82 4.20
CA SER A 185 7.78 -1.54 4.86
C SER A 185 6.55 -1.57 5.76
N ASN A 186 5.63 -2.49 5.51
CA ASN A 186 4.44 -2.73 6.34
C ASN A 186 4.61 -3.94 7.29
N LYS A 187 5.83 -4.49 7.42
CA LYS A 187 6.18 -5.69 8.22
C LYS A 187 5.38 -6.95 7.83
N GLU A 188 5.02 -7.05 6.56
CA GLU A 188 4.13 -8.11 6.09
C GLU A 188 4.80 -9.18 5.20
N LEU A 189 6.12 -9.13 5.07
CA LEU A 189 6.85 -10.16 4.35
C LEU A 189 6.96 -11.42 5.23
N LYS A 190 6.46 -12.54 4.72
CA LYS A 190 6.54 -13.83 5.41
C LYS A 190 7.97 -14.36 5.43
N PRO A 191 8.37 -15.22 6.40
CA PRO A 191 9.73 -15.73 6.49
C PRO A 191 10.24 -16.43 5.22
N ASP A 192 9.40 -17.20 4.54
CA ASP A 192 9.70 -17.88 3.27
C ASP A 192 9.85 -16.91 2.09
N GLU A 193 9.09 -15.83 2.10
CA GLU A 193 9.21 -14.73 1.12
C GLU A 193 10.48 -13.90 1.35
N LEU A 194 10.94 -13.79 2.60
CA LEU A 194 12.17 -13.07 2.96
C LEU A 194 13.41 -13.71 2.31
N ASP A 195 13.51 -15.03 2.27
CA ASP A 195 14.60 -15.73 1.58
C ASP A 195 14.61 -15.39 0.08
N SER A 196 13.47 -15.44 -0.57
CA SER A 196 13.31 -15.07 -1.98
C SER A 196 13.67 -13.59 -2.24
N PHE A 197 13.29 -12.70 -1.32
CA PHE A 197 13.66 -11.28 -1.36
C PHE A 197 15.18 -11.09 -1.28
N VAL A 198 15.87 -11.75 -0.35
CA VAL A 198 17.33 -11.66 -0.19
C VAL A 198 18.06 -12.19 -1.44
N GLN A 199 17.64 -13.35 -1.96
CA GLN A 199 18.23 -13.91 -3.18
C GLN A 199 18.06 -12.99 -4.39
N ARG A 200 16.87 -12.41 -4.55
CA ARG A 200 16.58 -11.44 -5.62
C ARG A 200 17.38 -10.16 -5.46
N SER A 201 17.50 -9.64 -4.23
CA SER A 201 18.33 -8.47 -3.94
C SER A 201 19.80 -8.70 -4.33
N ASN A 202 20.36 -9.87 -3.97
CA ASN A 202 21.71 -10.23 -4.35
C ASN A 202 21.88 -10.33 -5.87
N LYS A 203 20.90 -10.93 -6.58
CA LYS A 203 20.91 -11.02 -8.03
C LYS A 203 20.87 -9.63 -8.69
N LEU A 204 20.03 -8.72 -8.19
CA LEU A 204 19.97 -7.36 -8.70
C LEU A 204 21.28 -6.60 -8.48
N MET A 205 21.92 -6.75 -7.31
CA MET A 205 23.23 -6.16 -7.03
C MET A 205 24.31 -6.71 -7.98
N SER A 206 24.31 -8.02 -8.25
CA SER A 206 25.25 -8.62 -9.21
C SER A 206 25.08 -8.05 -10.62
N LEU A 207 23.84 -7.89 -11.08
CA LEU A 207 23.55 -7.28 -12.39
C LEU A 207 24.02 -5.83 -12.50
N LEU A 208 24.11 -5.09 -11.40
CA LEU A 208 24.65 -3.72 -11.37
C LEU A 208 26.17 -3.66 -11.43
N ILE A 209 26.86 -4.72 -11.03
CA ILE A 209 28.34 -4.81 -11.07
C ILE A 209 28.81 -5.26 -12.45
N GLU A 210 27.99 -5.98 -13.20
CA GLU A 210 28.28 -6.46 -14.56
C GLU A 210 28.07 -5.40 -15.65
N LEU A 211 27.58 -4.21 -15.28
CA LEU A 211 27.38 -3.06 -16.15
C LEU A 211 28.64 -2.16 -16.21
#